data_38d9cf0118f35ca3a5cb1fbcf063fbf7
#
_entry.id   38d9cf0118f35ca3a5cb1fbcf063fbf7
#
_cell.length_a   1.000
_cell.length_b   1.000
_cell.length_c   1.000
_cell.angle_alpha   90.00
_cell.angle_beta   90.00
_cell.angle_gamma   90.00
#
_symmetry.space_group_name_H-M   'P 1'
#
loop_
_entity.id
_entity.type
_entity.pdbx_description
1 polymer ?
#
loop_
_entity_poly.entity_id
_entity_poly.type
_entity_poly.pdbx_seq_one_letter_code
_entity_poly.pdbx_strand_id
1 'polypeptide(L)'
;IGSEIHLVKVDDPYYNESKNLPEVKKVMETLKSQILDDPTKTILIASTNRAQAGLIQDELDRLRNKDKVINDYISSHKGELDKLLVMNLETVQGEERDIVIISTVYGPDANGVVANRFGDLVRSGGERRLNVLLTRAKEKVYLVTSLNSGDIRVSPGAVTGKRYLKDYLSFAETGIISDTLVRESGEPENDFERAIMNAIKQRGYEVDAQIGCLNYRIDLAIKDPRDTSRY
;
A
#
# COMPACT_ATOMS: atom_id res chain seq x y z
N ILE A 1 5.56 -6.29 -13.66
CA ILE A 1 4.72 -5.11 -13.94
C ILE A 1 3.97 -4.85 -12.63
N GLY A 2 4.39 -3.84 -11.87
CA GLY A 2 3.74 -3.48 -10.60
C GLY A 2 2.59 -2.49 -10.86
N SER A 3 1.66 -2.38 -9.90
CA SER A 3 0.60 -1.39 -9.92
C SER A 3 1.17 0.03 -9.78
N GLU A 4 0.57 0.99 -10.48
CA GLU A 4 0.91 2.41 -10.36
C GLU A 4 0.46 2.96 -9.00
N ILE A 5 1.32 3.73 -8.31
CA ILE A 5 1.03 4.26 -6.98
C ILE A 5 0.80 5.77 -7.06
N HIS A 6 -0.35 6.22 -6.58
CA HIS A 6 -0.74 7.62 -6.50
C HIS A 6 -0.89 8.03 -5.03
N LEU A 7 -0.12 9.02 -4.61
CA LEU A 7 -0.24 9.61 -3.28
C LEU A 7 -1.30 10.70 -3.29
N VAL A 8 -2.28 10.59 -2.41
CA VAL A 8 -3.37 11.56 -2.24
C VAL A 8 -3.31 12.13 -0.82
N LYS A 9 -2.84 13.37 -0.71
CA LYS A 9 -2.75 14.06 0.59
C LYS A 9 -4.09 14.68 0.97
N VAL A 10 -4.34 14.73 2.27
CA VAL A 10 -5.52 15.37 2.87
C VAL A 10 -5.14 16.76 3.35
N ASP A 11 -5.91 17.79 2.95
CA ASP A 11 -5.56 19.19 3.20
C ASP A 11 -5.69 19.60 4.67
N ASP A 12 -6.79 19.23 5.34
CA ASP A 12 -7.05 19.51 6.75
C ASP A 12 -7.16 18.22 7.57
N PRO A 13 -6.03 17.54 7.83
CA PRO A 13 -6.04 16.26 8.49
C PRO A 13 -6.48 16.38 9.94
N TYR A 14 -7.37 15.47 10.36
CA TYR A 14 -7.82 15.35 11.73
C TYR A 14 -8.06 13.91 12.13
N TYR A 15 -7.22 13.40 13.01
CA TYR A 15 -7.32 12.06 13.56
C TYR A 15 -7.87 12.08 14.98
N ASN A 16 -8.95 11.37 15.22
CA ASN A 16 -9.56 11.22 16.54
C ASN A 16 -10.12 9.81 16.72
N GLU A 17 -9.84 9.19 17.86
CA GLU A 17 -10.41 7.90 18.27
C GLU A 17 -10.40 6.81 17.16
N SER A 18 -9.25 6.63 16.53
CA SER A 18 -9.07 5.66 15.42
C SER A 18 -9.85 5.98 14.15
N LYS A 19 -10.26 7.24 13.95
CA LYS A 19 -11.04 7.72 12.83
C LYS A 19 -10.41 8.99 12.23
N ASN A 20 -10.57 9.15 10.92
CA ASN A 20 -10.09 10.30 10.17
C ASN A 20 -11.15 10.67 9.11
N LEU A 21 -12.08 11.54 9.51
CA LEU A 21 -13.17 11.99 8.63
C LEU A 21 -12.70 12.72 7.38
N PRO A 22 -11.67 13.59 7.42
CA PRO A 22 -11.09 14.18 6.22
C PRO A 22 -10.60 13.14 5.22
N GLU A 23 -9.94 12.05 5.68
CA GLU A 23 -9.57 10.95 4.78
C GLU A 23 -10.78 10.25 4.17
N VAL A 24 -11.88 10.04 4.93
CA VAL A 24 -13.12 9.45 4.38
C VAL A 24 -13.65 10.28 3.21
N LYS A 25 -13.70 11.61 3.37
CA LYS A 25 -14.13 12.51 2.27
C LYS A 25 -13.24 12.39 1.06
N LYS A 26 -11.93 12.38 1.27
CA LYS A 26 -10.93 12.27 0.20
C LYS A 26 -10.99 10.93 -0.52
N VAL A 27 -11.26 9.84 0.21
CA VAL A 27 -11.53 8.50 -0.35
C VAL A 27 -12.75 8.53 -1.27
N MET A 28 -13.85 9.20 -0.86
CA MET A 28 -15.06 9.31 -1.68
C MET A 28 -14.86 10.18 -2.93
N GLU A 29 -14.09 11.26 -2.82
CA GLU A 29 -13.69 12.08 -3.97
C GLU A 29 -12.85 11.27 -4.97
N THR A 30 -11.88 10.51 -4.46
CA THR A 30 -11.03 9.63 -5.27
C THR A 30 -11.86 8.52 -5.94
N LEU A 31 -12.74 7.86 -5.18
CA LEU A 31 -13.68 6.86 -5.71
C LEU A 31 -14.48 7.42 -6.88
N LYS A 32 -15.13 8.58 -6.68
CA LYS A 32 -15.94 9.22 -7.71
C LYS A 32 -15.14 9.58 -8.96
N SER A 33 -13.92 10.09 -8.77
CA SER A 33 -13.01 10.40 -9.87
C SER A 33 -12.67 9.15 -10.68
N GLN A 34 -12.38 8.02 -10.03
CA GLN A 34 -12.04 6.78 -10.71
C GLN A 34 -13.24 6.15 -11.44
N ILE A 35 -14.44 6.25 -10.87
CA ILE A 35 -15.69 5.83 -11.55
C ILE A 35 -15.94 6.65 -12.80
N LEU A 36 -15.67 7.96 -12.78
CA LEU A 36 -15.85 8.84 -13.93
C LEU A 36 -14.78 8.63 -15.02
N ASP A 37 -13.56 8.27 -14.61
CA ASP A 37 -12.46 7.95 -15.52
C ASP A 37 -12.72 6.66 -16.28
N ASP A 38 -13.02 5.57 -15.59
CA ASP A 38 -13.39 4.29 -16.19
C ASP A 38 -14.41 3.52 -15.30
N PRO A 39 -15.71 3.57 -15.61
CA PRO A 39 -16.73 2.86 -14.84
C PRO A 39 -16.68 1.33 -15.00
N THR A 40 -15.83 0.79 -15.86
CA THR A 40 -15.70 -0.67 -16.04
C THR A 40 -14.77 -1.31 -15.00
N LYS A 41 -13.89 -0.53 -14.38
CA LYS A 41 -12.92 -1.01 -13.42
C LYS A 41 -13.56 -1.43 -12.11
N THR A 42 -12.99 -2.46 -11.50
CA THR A 42 -13.35 -2.92 -10.16
C THR A 42 -12.54 -2.18 -9.10
N ILE A 43 -13.18 -1.80 -7.99
CA ILE A 43 -12.55 -0.96 -6.96
C ILE A 43 -12.64 -1.62 -5.58
N LEU A 44 -11.52 -1.66 -4.87
CA LEU A 44 -11.44 -1.99 -3.46
C LEU A 44 -11.10 -0.73 -2.67
N ILE A 45 -11.91 -0.38 -1.69
CA ILE A 45 -11.55 0.62 -0.69
C ILE A 45 -11.11 -0.12 0.56
N ALA A 46 -9.94 0.20 1.06
CA ALA A 46 -9.40 -0.45 2.25
C ALA A 46 -8.90 0.56 3.28
N SER A 47 -8.95 0.20 4.54
CA SER A 47 -8.36 1.00 5.60
C SER A 47 -7.48 0.15 6.52
N THR A 48 -6.56 0.81 7.22
CA THR A 48 -5.65 0.14 8.15
C THR A 48 -6.32 -0.28 9.46
N ASN A 49 -7.56 0.15 9.72
CA ASN A 49 -8.32 -0.30 10.87
C ASN A 49 -9.83 -0.44 10.58
N ARG A 50 -10.52 -1.18 11.45
CA ARG A 50 -11.94 -1.51 11.32
C ARG A 50 -12.86 -0.29 11.52
N ALA A 51 -12.52 0.62 12.44
CA ALA A 51 -13.36 1.79 12.74
C ALA A 51 -13.48 2.73 11.53
N GLN A 52 -12.39 2.94 10.82
CA GLN A 52 -12.37 3.74 9.60
C GLN A 52 -13.10 3.04 8.43
N ALA A 53 -12.94 1.73 8.30
CA ALA A 53 -13.69 0.98 7.28
C ALA A 53 -15.20 1.12 7.48
N GLY A 54 -15.67 1.08 8.74
CA GLY A 54 -17.06 1.35 9.07
C GLY A 54 -17.52 2.74 8.65
N LEU A 55 -16.74 3.78 8.95
CA LEU A 55 -17.06 5.16 8.51
C LEU A 55 -17.08 5.31 6.99
N ILE A 56 -16.16 4.66 6.30
CA ILE A 56 -16.13 4.66 4.83
C ILE A 56 -17.39 3.99 4.28
N GLN A 57 -17.82 2.87 4.88
CA GLN A 57 -19.04 2.17 4.48
C GLN A 57 -20.29 3.03 4.74
N ASP A 58 -20.40 3.64 5.91
CA ASP A 58 -21.52 4.53 6.27
C ASP A 58 -21.63 5.70 5.30
N GLU A 59 -20.49 6.32 4.93
CA GLU A 59 -20.47 7.44 3.99
C GLU A 59 -20.80 6.97 2.56
N LEU A 60 -20.33 5.80 2.15
CA LEU A 60 -20.67 5.20 0.87
C LEU A 60 -22.18 4.94 0.76
N ASP A 61 -22.80 4.37 1.80
CA ASP A 61 -24.24 4.11 1.86
C ASP A 61 -25.05 5.41 1.82
N ARG A 62 -24.56 6.46 2.48
CA ARG A 62 -25.15 7.81 2.41
C ARG A 62 -25.08 8.39 1.00
N LEU A 63 -23.93 8.28 0.34
CA LEU A 63 -23.72 8.81 -1.01
C LEU A 63 -24.46 8.01 -2.07
N ARG A 64 -24.62 6.70 -1.90
CA ARG A 64 -25.41 5.86 -2.80
C ARG A 64 -26.82 6.42 -3.03
N ASN A 65 -27.41 7.02 -1.99
CA ASN A 65 -28.76 7.61 -2.08
C ASN A 65 -28.77 9.06 -2.61
N LYS A 66 -27.61 9.72 -2.74
CA LYS A 66 -27.52 11.16 -3.05
C LYS A 66 -26.70 11.45 -4.32
N ASP A 67 -25.80 10.58 -4.68
CA ASP A 67 -24.87 10.76 -5.81
C ASP A 67 -25.19 9.74 -6.90
N LYS A 68 -25.68 10.24 -8.03
CA LYS A 68 -26.07 9.40 -9.16
C LYS A 68 -24.91 8.58 -9.73
N VAL A 69 -23.71 9.15 -9.77
CA VAL A 69 -22.51 8.45 -10.32
C VAL A 69 -22.20 7.21 -9.50
N ILE A 70 -22.15 7.35 -8.18
CA ILE A 70 -21.89 6.25 -7.24
C ILE A 70 -23.04 5.23 -7.30
N ASN A 71 -24.28 5.70 -7.29
CA ASN A 71 -25.43 4.80 -7.36
C ASN A 71 -25.48 3.98 -8.65
N ASP A 72 -25.27 4.62 -9.80
CA ASP A 72 -25.30 3.95 -11.10
C ASP A 72 -24.15 2.93 -11.20
N TYR A 73 -22.96 3.26 -10.71
CA TYR A 73 -21.81 2.37 -10.67
C TYR A 73 -22.09 1.11 -9.83
N ILE A 74 -22.62 1.26 -8.61
CA ILE A 74 -22.95 0.12 -7.74
C ILE A 74 -24.11 -0.70 -8.33
N SER A 75 -25.11 -0.04 -8.95
CA SER A 75 -26.31 -0.68 -9.47
C SER A 75 -26.11 -1.38 -10.81
N SER A 76 -25.11 -0.98 -11.60
CA SER A 76 -24.80 -1.55 -12.92
C SER A 76 -24.29 -3.00 -12.85
N HIS A 77 -24.00 -3.52 -11.66
CA HIS A 77 -23.34 -4.81 -11.45
C HIS A 77 -24.18 -5.73 -10.57
N LYS A 78 -25.32 -6.18 -11.10
CA LYS A 78 -26.12 -7.25 -10.49
C LYS A 78 -25.67 -8.59 -11.07
N GLY A 79 -24.90 -9.37 -10.31
CA GLY A 79 -24.74 -10.79 -10.58
C GLY A 79 -23.34 -11.36 -10.75
N GLU A 80 -22.30 -10.57 -10.80
CA GLU A 80 -20.92 -11.02 -10.75
C GLU A 80 -20.22 -10.30 -9.62
N LEU A 81 -19.08 -10.81 -9.15
CA LEU A 81 -18.23 -10.30 -8.06
C LEU A 81 -18.43 -8.80 -7.79
N ASP A 82 -18.80 -8.43 -6.56
CA ASP A 82 -19.04 -7.04 -6.16
C ASP A 82 -17.91 -6.13 -6.68
N LYS A 83 -18.27 -5.22 -7.60
CA LYS A 83 -17.30 -4.30 -8.21
C LYS A 83 -16.67 -3.36 -7.21
N LEU A 84 -17.40 -3.02 -6.16
CA LEU A 84 -16.95 -2.13 -5.09
C LEU A 84 -17.02 -2.87 -3.77
N LEU A 85 -15.88 -2.99 -3.11
CA LEU A 85 -15.77 -3.55 -1.77
C LEU A 85 -15.16 -2.54 -0.81
N VAL A 86 -15.62 -2.54 0.44
CA VAL A 86 -15.00 -1.80 1.55
C VAL A 86 -14.50 -2.81 2.57
N MET A 87 -13.20 -2.78 2.86
CA MET A 87 -12.55 -3.74 3.74
C MET A 87 -11.56 -3.07 4.71
N ASN A 88 -11.06 -3.82 5.65
CA ASN A 88 -9.97 -3.39 6.50
C ASN A 88 -8.76 -4.33 6.34
N LEU A 89 -7.65 -3.96 6.98
CA LEU A 89 -6.37 -4.68 6.93
C LEU A 89 -6.49 -6.18 7.29
N GLU A 90 -7.47 -6.57 8.11
CA GLU A 90 -7.65 -7.95 8.57
C GLU A 90 -8.49 -8.80 7.60
N THR A 91 -9.39 -8.15 6.84
CA THR A 91 -10.36 -8.84 5.99
C THR A 91 -10.01 -8.88 4.51
N VAL A 92 -9.01 -8.12 4.08
CA VAL A 92 -8.66 -7.92 2.66
C VAL A 92 -8.03 -9.15 1.99
N GLN A 93 -7.78 -10.22 2.72
CA GLN A 93 -7.13 -11.42 2.20
C GLN A 93 -8.01 -12.13 1.15
N GLY A 94 -7.42 -12.46 0.00
CA GLY A 94 -8.09 -13.18 -1.08
C GLY A 94 -8.80 -12.31 -2.12
N GLU A 95 -8.91 -10.99 -1.88
CA GLU A 95 -9.55 -10.06 -2.80
C GLU A 95 -8.52 -9.33 -3.66
N GLU A 96 -8.83 -9.18 -4.94
CA GLU A 96 -8.03 -8.37 -5.89
C GLU A 96 -8.97 -7.55 -6.76
N ARG A 97 -8.61 -6.27 -6.98
CA ARG A 97 -9.37 -5.35 -7.85
C ARG A 97 -8.42 -4.58 -8.77
N ASP A 98 -8.96 -4.00 -9.81
CA ASP A 98 -8.17 -3.21 -10.75
C ASP A 98 -7.58 -2.00 -10.03
N ILE A 99 -8.38 -1.35 -9.18
CA ILE A 99 -7.99 -0.17 -8.41
C ILE A 99 -8.17 -0.45 -6.91
N VAL A 100 -7.19 -0.06 -6.12
CA VAL A 100 -7.28 -0.09 -4.65
C VAL A 100 -7.09 1.31 -4.10
N ILE A 101 -8.05 1.78 -3.29
CA ILE A 101 -7.99 3.06 -2.59
C ILE A 101 -7.77 2.76 -1.11
N ILE A 102 -6.64 3.20 -0.56
CA ILE A 102 -6.23 2.89 0.81
C ILE A 102 -6.30 4.16 1.67
N SER A 103 -7.10 4.15 2.75
CA SER A 103 -7.03 5.13 3.82
C SER A 103 -6.04 4.68 4.87
N THR A 104 -5.00 5.47 5.12
CA THR A 104 -3.99 5.17 6.15
C THR A 104 -4.51 5.39 7.56
N VAL A 105 -5.53 6.20 7.71
CA VAL A 105 -6.27 6.55 8.95
C VAL A 105 -5.49 7.49 9.85
N TYR A 106 -4.23 7.17 10.14
CA TYR A 106 -3.41 7.91 11.10
C TYR A 106 -3.08 9.32 10.60
N GLY A 107 -3.04 10.26 11.54
CA GLY A 107 -2.78 11.65 11.23
C GLY A 107 -2.58 12.48 12.49
N PRO A 108 -2.41 13.80 12.35
CA PRO A 108 -2.35 14.71 13.48
C PRO A 108 -3.71 14.81 14.20
N ASP A 109 -3.66 14.97 15.51
CA ASP A 109 -4.79 15.32 16.35
C ASP A 109 -5.14 16.83 16.28
N ALA A 110 -6.09 17.27 17.10
CA ALA A 110 -6.49 18.67 17.18
C ALA A 110 -5.35 19.66 17.53
N ASN A 111 -4.25 19.16 18.09
CA ASN A 111 -3.07 19.94 18.44
C ASN A 111 -1.97 19.84 17.38
N GLY A 112 -2.23 19.20 16.25
CA GLY A 112 -1.25 18.94 15.20
C GLY A 112 -0.23 17.83 15.53
N VAL A 113 -0.48 17.04 16.57
CA VAL A 113 0.46 16.01 17.02
C VAL A 113 0.11 14.64 16.42
N VAL A 114 1.06 14.02 15.75
CA VAL A 114 0.94 12.65 15.28
C VAL A 114 1.32 11.70 16.41
N ALA A 115 0.32 11.02 16.98
CA ALA A 115 0.55 9.98 17.97
C ALA A 115 1.24 8.77 17.32
N ASN A 116 2.36 8.32 17.92
CA ASN A 116 3.14 7.20 17.38
C ASN A 116 2.49 5.83 17.69
N ARG A 117 1.16 5.76 17.71
CA ARG A 117 0.35 4.57 17.99
C ARG A 117 -0.33 4.13 16.69
N PHE A 118 0.11 3.03 16.12
CA PHE A 118 -0.33 2.51 14.82
C PHE A 118 -1.12 1.19 14.94
N GLY A 119 -1.85 1.01 16.04
CA GLY A 119 -2.83 -0.07 16.20
C GLY A 119 -2.34 -1.44 15.72
N ASP A 120 -3.09 -2.04 14.80
CA ASP A 120 -2.83 -3.38 14.28
C ASP A 120 -1.56 -3.47 13.41
N LEU A 121 -1.03 -2.35 12.94
CA LEU A 121 0.25 -2.33 12.19
C LEU A 121 1.47 -2.64 13.05
N VAL A 122 1.41 -2.42 14.37
CA VAL A 122 2.53 -2.74 15.27
C VAL A 122 2.38 -4.10 15.95
N ARG A 123 1.24 -4.76 15.80
CA ARG A 123 1.02 -6.11 16.29
C ARG A 123 1.73 -7.13 15.42
N SER A 124 1.99 -8.32 15.98
CA SER A 124 2.59 -9.43 15.25
C SER A 124 1.85 -9.72 13.94
N GLY A 125 2.58 -9.82 12.84
CA GLY A 125 2.02 -10.01 11.50
C GLY A 125 1.43 -8.76 10.85
N GLY A 126 1.55 -7.56 11.47
CA GLY A 126 1.09 -6.30 10.90
C GLY A 126 1.78 -5.98 9.57
N GLU A 127 3.07 -6.31 9.47
CA GLU A 127 3.86 -6.18 8.25
C GLU A 127 3.31 -7.04 7.10
N ARG A 128 2.96 -8.30 7.39
CA ARG A 128 2.41 -9.22 6.38
C ARG A 128 1.04 -8.77 5.90
N ARG A 129 0.16 -8.34 6.83
CA ARG A 129 -1.17 -7.83 6.48
C ARG A 129 -1.10 -6.57 5.62
N LEU A 130 -0.20 -5.63 5.96
CA LEU A 130 0.00 -4.44 5.15
C LEU A 130 0.52 -4.79 3.74
N ASN A 131 1.48 -5.71 3.64
CA ASN A 131 1.98 -6.17 2.36
C ASN A 131 0.87 -6.82 1.51
N VAL A 132 0.04 -7.68 2.12
CA VAL A 132 -1.13 -8.25 1.44
C VAL A 132 -2.04 -7.14 0.91
N LEU A 133 -2.34 -6.11 1.70
CA LEU A 133 -3.18 -4.99 1.28
C LEU A 133 -2.57 -4.24 0.09
N LEU A 134 -1.29 -3.89 0.16
CA LEU A 134 -0.59 -3.13 -0.87
C LEU A 134 -0.47 -3.88 -2.22
N THR A 135 -0.57 -5.20 -2.19
CA THR A 135 -0.51 -6.06 -3.39
C THR A 135 -1.87 -6.45 -3.97
N ARG A 136 -2.97 -5.87 -3.51
CA ARG A 136 -4.33 -6.21 -3.98
C ARG A 136 -4.73 -5.48 -5.26
N ALA A 137 -3.98 -4.49 -5.69
CA ALA A 137 -4.26 -3.75 -6.92
C ALA A 137 -3.63 -4.43 -8.14
N LYS A 138 -4.42 -4.60 -9.19
CA LYS A 138 -3.91 -5.06 -10.49
C LYS A 138 -3.27 -3.93 -11.29
N GLU A 139 -3.82 -2.71 -11.21
CA GLU A 139 -3.42 -1.59 -12.03
C GLU A 139 -2.96 -0.38 -11.21
N LYS A 140 -3.80 0.12 -10.28
CA LYS A 140 -3.55 1.38 -9.57
C LYS A 140 -3.80 1.27 -8.07
N VAL A 141 -2.92 1.87 -7.28
CA VAL A 141 -3.10 2.11 -5.85
C VAL A 141 -3.21 3.60 -5.60
N TYR A 142 -4.28 4.04 -4.94
CA TYR A 142 -4.42 5.39 -4.41
C TYR A 142 -4.20 5.35 -2.90
N LEU A 143 -3.12 5.94 -2.43
CA LEU A 143 -2.80 6.02 -1.01
C LEU A 143 -3.29 7.36 -0.45
N VAL A 144 -4.47 7.36 0.16
CA VAL A 144 -5.06 8.52 0.81
C VAL A 144 -4.51 8.63 2.23
N THR A 145 -3.87 9.74 2.54
CA THR A 145 -3.12 9.86 3.80
C THR A 145 -3.08 11.28 4.35
N SER A 146 -3.09 11.36 5.66
CA SER A 146 -2.86 12.56 6.46
C SER A 146 -1.42 12.66 7.00
N LEU A 147 -0.58 11.66 6.66
CA LEU A 147 0.80 11.54 7.15
C LEU A 147 1.82 11.87 6.06
N ASN A 148 2.96 12.39 6.47
CA ASN A 148 4.20 12.28 5.72
C ASN A 148 5.03 11.11 6.26
N SER A 149 5.94 10.56 5.45
CA SER A 149 6.82 9.49 5.89
C SER A 149 7.65 9.90 7.12
N GLY A 150 8.04 11.20 7.21
CA GLY A 150 8.77 11.78 8.32
C GLY A 150 8.02 11.77 9.66
N ASP A 151 6.68 11.76 9.64
CA ASP A 151 5.85 11.76 10.85
C ASP A 151 5.89 10.42 11.59
N ILE A 152 6.29 9.36 10.90
CA ILE A 152 6.32 8.00 11.44
C ILE A 152 7.67 7.71 12.09
N ARG A 153 7.68 7.63 13.43
CA ARG A 153 8.89 7.30 14.20
C ARG A 153 9.01 5.77 14.35
N VAL A 154 10.09 5.20 13.86
CA VAL A 154 10.40 3.77 13.98
C VAL A 154 11.76 3.58 14.63
N SER A 155 11.88 2.57 15.49
CA SER A 155 13.18 2.20 16.07
C SER A 155 14.07 1.55 15.01
N PRO A 156 15.39 1.75 15.08
CA PRO A 156 16.33 1.04 14.21
C PRO A 156 16.13 -0.47 14.30
N GLY A 157 16.13 -1.16 13.14
CA GLY A 157 15.98 -2.61 13.08
C GLY A 157 14.56 -3.15 13.37
N ALA A 158 13.57 -2.30 13.64
CA ALA A 158 12.20 -2.76 13.88
C ALA A 158 11.56 -3.25 12.58
N VAL A 159 11.13 -4.51 12.57
CA VAL A 159 10.35 -5.10 11.48
C VAL A 159 8.88 -5.08 11.91
N THR A 160 8.13 -4.06 11.52
CA THR A 160 6.72 -3.87 11.88
C THR A 160 5.95 -3.27 10.70
N GLY A 161 4.66 -3.49 10.64
CA GLY A 161 3.81 -2.86 9.62
C GLY A 161 3.90 -1.33 9.61
N LYS A 162 4.21 -0.71 10.77
CA LYS A 162 4.48 0.72 10.87
C LYS A 162 5.73 1.13 10.07
N ARG A 163 6.80 0.32 10.12
CA ARG A 163 8.01 0.55 9.33
C ARG A 163 7.70 0.45 7.85
N TYR A 164 6.96 -0.58 7.43
CA TYR A 164 6.54 -0.77 6.05
C TYR A 164 5.67 0.39 5.55
N LEU A 165 4.73 0.88 6.37
CA LEU A 165 3.92 2.05 6.01
C LEU A 165 4.80 3.29 5.78
N LYS A 166 5.78 3.53 6.67
CA LYS A 166 6.74 4.63 6.51
C LYS A 166 7.49 4.53 5.18
N ASP A 167 8.05 3.37 4.89
CA ASP A 167 8.86 3.15 3.71
C ASP A 167 8.02 3.24 2.43
N TYR A 168 6.78 2.74 2.47
CA TYR A 168 5.84 2.86 1.35
C TYR A 168 5.39 4.30 1.11
N LEU A 169 5.13 5.07 2.17
CA LEU A 169 4.86 6.51 2.07
C LEU A 169 6.05 7.26 1.49
N SER A 170 7.27 6.97 1.96
CA SER A 170 8.50 7.58 1.44
C SER A 170 8.66 7.32 -0.06
N PHE A 171 8.40 6.08 -0.49
CA PHE A 171 8.42 5.74 -1.90
C PHE A 171 7.33 6.48 -2.69
N ALA A 172 6.10 6.54 -2.17
CA ALA A 172 5.00 7.27 -2.82
C ALA A 172 5.25 8.80 -2.89
N GLU A 173 6.02 9.36 -1.95
CA GLU A 173 6.40 10.79 -1.91
C GLU A 173 7.53 11.13 -2.88
N THR A 174 8.50 10.24 -3.04
CA THR A 174 9.78 10.57 -3.71
C THR A 174 10.00 9.80 -5.02
N GLY A 175 9.28 8.71 -5.23
CA GLY A 175 9.55 7.74 -6.30
C GLY A 175 10.82 6.93 -6.09
N ILE A 176 11.52 7.12 -4.96
CA ILE A 176 12.79 6.48 -4.65
C ILE A 176 12.57 5.43 -3.57
N ILE A 177 12.94 4.20 -3.87
CA ILE A 177 13.04 3.16 -2.84
C ILE A 177 14.24 3.53 -1.99
N SER A 178 14.02 3.82 -0.70
CA SER A 178 15.11 4.19 0.21
C SER A 178 16.16 3.08 0.24
N ASP A 179 17.44 3.45 0.16
CA ASP A 179 18.59 2.52 0.18
C ASP A 179 18.61 1.56 1.39
N THR A 180 17.89 1.89 2.45
CA THR A 180 17.67 1.00 3.60
C THR A 180 16.83 -0.24 3.26
N LEU A 181 16.13 -0.23 2.13
CA LEU A 181 15.32 -1.38 1.65
C LEU A 181 16.09 -2.25 0.63
N VAL A 182 17.19 -1.75 0.07
CA VAL A 182 17.81 -2.34 -1.13
C VAL A 182 19.10 -3.12 -0.81
N ARG A 183 19.71 -3.01 0.36
CA ARG A 183 21.03 -3.62 0.60
C ARG A 183 21.15 -4.41 1.90
N GLU A 184 20.56 -5.59 1.93
CA GLU A 184 21.28 -6.73 2.49
C GLU A 184 21.57 -7.66 1.32
N SER A 185 22.67 -7.44 0.60
CA SER A 185 23.25 -8.46 -0.25
C SER A 185 23.80 -9.53 0.69
N GLY A 186 23.14 -10.66 0.72
CA GLY A 186 23.60 -11.84 1.46
C GLY A 186 24.48 -12.72 0.59
N GLU A 187 24.99 -13.78 1.17
CA GLU A 187 25.56 -14.89 0.41
C GLU A 187 24.45 -15.84 -0.04
N PRO A 188 24.64 -16.60 -1.14
CA PRO A 188 23.72 -17.64 -1.56
C PRO A 188 23.42 -18.62 -0.42
N GLU A 189 22.15 -18.90 -0.17
CA GLU A 189 21.71 -19.75 0.97
C GLU A 189 22.07 -21.21 0.80
N ASN A 190 22.24 -21.66 -0.45
CA ASN A 190 22.52 -23.05 -0.77
C ASN A 190 23.48 -23.21 -1.95
N ASP A 191 24.00 -24.43 -2.13
CA ASP A 191 24.95 -24.75 -3.18
C ASP A 191 24.40 -24.60 -4.60
N PHE A 192 23.11 -24.77 -4.80
CA PHE A 192 22.46 -24.58 -6.08
C PHE A 192 22.44 -23.11 -6.50
N GLU A 193 22.05 -22.19 -5.61
CA GLU A 193 22.14 -20.76 -5.84
C GLU A 193 23.58 -20.31 -6.12
N ARG A 194 24.53 -20.84 -5.36
CA ARG A 194 25.97 -20.59 -5.54
C ARG A 194 26.47 -21.04 -6.92
N ALA A 195 26.02 -22.20 -7.37
CA ALA A 195 26.36 -22.71 -8.71
C ALA A 195 25.79 -21.84 -9.83
N ILE A 196 24.54 -21.41 -9.70
CA ILE A 196 23.90 -20.49 -10.67
C ILE A 196 24.59 -19.13 -10.67
N MET A 197 24.88 -18.55 -9.50
CA MET A 197 25.61 -17.29 -9.36
C MET A 197 26.96 -17.34 -10.08
N ASN A 198 27.71 -18.42 -9.88
CA ASN A 198 29.01 -18.61 -10.54
C ASN A 198 28.87 -18.73 -12.06
N ALA A 199 27.86 -19.45 -12.53
CA ALA A 199 27.60 -19.60 -13.97
C ALA A 199 27.20 -18.25 -14.64
N ILE A 200 26.46 -17.39 -13.91
CA ILE A 200 26.11 -16.03 -14.38
C ILE A 200 27.37 -15.15 -14.43
N LYS A 201 28.21 -15.17 -13.37
CA LYS A 201 29.48 -14.42 -13.33
C LYS A 201 30.43 -14.85 -14.42
N GLN A 202 30.53 -16.13 -14.72
CA GLN A 202 31.36 -16.66 -15.81
C GLN A 202 30.92 -16.15 -17.20
N ARG A 203 29.65 -15.75 -17.35
CA ARG A 203 29.14 -15.14 -18.58
C ARG A 203 29.35 -13.62 -18.65
N GLY A 204 30.02 -13.04 -17.66
CA GLY A 204 30.34 -11.62 -17.62
C GLY A 204 29.28 -10.71 -17.04
N TYR A 205 28.24 -11.28 -16.39
CA TYR A 205 27.24 -10.48 -15.71
C TYR A 205 27.57 -10.26 -14.24
N GLU A 206 27.26 -9.06 -13.73
CA GLU A 206 27.26 -8.82 -12.30
C GLU A 206 25.96 -9.35 -11.68
N VAL A 207 26.07 -10.07 -10.57
CA VAL A 207 24.94 -10.68 -9.88
C VAL A 207 25.12 -10.57 -8.38
N ASP A 208 24.10 -10.10 -7.70
CA ASP A 208 24.03 -10.05 -6.25
C ASP A 208 23.06 -11.13 -5.75
N ALA A 209 23.40 -11.73 -4.61
CA ALA A 209 22.56 -12.74 -3.99
C ALA A 209 21.72 -12.15 -2.87
N GLN A 210 20.56 -12.77 -2.62
CA GLN A 210 19.67 -12.45 -1.49
C GLN A 210 19.28 -10.97 -1.45
N ILE A 211 18.96 -10.41 -2.63
CA ILE A 211 18.54 -9.01 -2.77
C ILE A 211 17.07 -8.89 -2.40
N GLY A 212 16.78 -8.04 -1.45
CA GLY A 212 15.40 -7.77 -1.10
C GLY A 212 15.25 -6.97 0.17
N CYS A 213 14.01 -6.70 0.48
CA CYS A 213 13.59 -6.03 1.69
C CYS A 213 12.54 -6.87 2.40
N LEU A 214 12.61 -6.91 3.73
CA LEU A 214 11.47 -7.20 4.59
C LEU A 214 10.80 -8.57 4.38
N ASN A 215 11.52 -9.67 4.18
CA ASN A 215 11.06 -11.04 3.89
C ASN A 215 10.72 -11.32 2.42
N TYR A 216 10.85 -10.39 1.51
CA TYR A 216 10.94 -10.66 0.08
C TYR A 216 12.41 -10.60 -0.31
N ARG A 217 12.99 -11.76 -0.58
CA ARG A 217 14.34 -11.87 -1.12
C ARG A 217 14.26 -12.50 -2.50
N ILE A 218 14.97 -11.88 -3.42
CA ILE A 218 15.27 -12.48 -4.72
C ILE A 218 16.59 -13.21 -4.50
N ASP A 219 16.60 -14.51 -4.71
CA ASP A 219 17.78 -15.34 -4.44
C ASP A 219 19.00 -14.85 -5.21
N LEU A 220 18.81 -14.47 -6.47
CA LEU A 220 19.85 -13.94 -7.35
C LEU A 220 19.27 -12.82 -8.24
N ALA A 221 19.87 -11.64 -8.23
CA ALA A 221 19.49 -10.52 -9.08
C ALA A 221 20.67 -10.12 -9.99
N ILE A 222 20.42 -10.06 -11.30
CA ILE A 222 21.44 -9.70 -12.30
C ILE A 222 21.34 -8.20 -12.55
N LYS A 223 22.48 -7.49 -12.46
CA LYS A 223 22.53 -6.06 -12.76
C LYS A 223 22.39 -5.78 -14.26
N ASP A 224 21.69 -4.70 -14.60
CA ASP A 224 21.63 -4.24 -16.00
C ASP A 224 23.05 -3.86 -16.46
N PRO A 225 23.60 -4.47 -17.53
CA PRO A 225 24.93 -4.13 -18.03
C PRO A 225 25.10 -2.67 -18.46
N ARG A 226 24.00 -1.97 -18.72
CA ARG A 226 23.98 -0.56 -19.15
C ARG A 226 23.84 0.41 -18.00
N ASP A 227 23.34 -0.06 -16.85
CA ASP A 227 23.14 0.73 -15.64
C ASP A 227 23.24 -0.19 -14.40
N THR A 228 24.44 -0.33 -13.86
CA THR A 228 24.72 -1.22 -12.71
C THR A 228 24.04 -0.80 -11.40
N SER A 229 23.33 0.34 -11.40
CA SER A 229 22.46 0.74 -10.29
C SER A 229 21.10 0.04 -10.33
N ARG A 230 20.79 -0.68 -11.40
CA ARG A 230 19.53 -1.41 -11.64
C ARG A 230 19.78 -2.92 -11.79
N TYR A 231 18.73 -3.68 -11.49
CA TYR A 231 18.66 -5.11 -11.72
C TYR A 231 17.75 -5.44 -12.90
#